data_73024be6527a06a667bf49d5f4bf7253
#
_entry.id   73024be6527a06a667bf49d5f4bf7253
#
_cell.length_a   1.000
_cell.length_b   1.000
_cell.length_c   1.000
_cell.angle_alpha   90.00
_cell.angle_beta   90.00
_cell.angle_gamma   90.00
#
_symmetry.space_group_name_H-M   'P 1'
#
loop_
_entity.id
_entity.type
_entity.pdbx_description
1 polymer ?
#
loop_
_entity_poly.entity_id
_entity_poly.type
_entity_poly.pdbx_seq_one_letter_code
_entity_poly.pdbx_strand_id
1 'polypeptide(L)'
;MELIDPDNNKIVLGFEYSLDYVSYLKIRNDYATFSSNENTKVTERKKNNARGLSEYLKQELDHYFHIHKFSFEYDIVDQKVNCEKFIDLVKEGISLKDIINFKYISARRDVTNKEKESTLSKQTASLYKKVDDNTEKNNATDGFKDQLSETDEALSNIYKDIFDGVLQKVQKFGGIKGQDANISIVSTLQHRGLLDGNTTVVYSHDDHQLPESYNGLGHMNLISMIFEIEILIQEFKREKETKPADINLLFIEEPEAHTHPQMQYIFIKNIKKLLDEGIKRDDGINRSLQYLITTHSSHIVADSDFDDIKYLKVESKNNVVAKNLSDLISKYAADRKEYQFLKQYLTISRAEIFFADKAILIEGDTERILIPTIMRKVDLEEVDDFLPLLSQNISIIEVG
;
A
#
# COMPACT_ATOMS: atom_id res chain seq x y z
N MET A 1 20.85 4.73 -14.50
CA MET A 1 21.50 3.41 -14.59
C MET A 1 21.54 3.05 -16.07
N GLU A 2 22.66 3.21 -16.72
CA GLU A 2 22.80 2.72 -18.08
C GLU A 2 22.88 1.20 -17.99
N LEU A 3 21.95 0.51 -18.66
CA LEU A 3 22.04 -0.93 -18.83
C LEU A 3 23.30 -1.20 -19.66
N ILE A 4 24.31 -1.78 -19.04
CA ILE A 4 25.57 -2.13 -19.70
C ILE A 4 25.35 -3.18 -20.80
N ASP A 5 24.28 -3.97 -20.63
CA ASP A 5 23.83 -4.98 -21.57
C ASP A 5 22.32 -4.75 -21.86
N PRO A 6 21.93 -4.30 -23.07
CA PRO A 6 20.54 -4.06 -23.44
C PRO A 6 19.69 -5.34 -23.49
N ASP A 7 20.31 -6.51 -23.57
CA ASP A 7 19.62 -7.80 -23.56
C ASP A 7 19.35 -8.31 -22.13
N ASN A 8 19.94 -7.68 -21.13
CA ASN A 8 19.73 -8.04 -19.73
C ASN A 8 18.43 -7.42 -19.18
N ASN A 9 17.46 -8.27 -18.92
CA ASN A 9 16.16 -7.90 -18.36
C ASN A 9 16.07 -8.10 -16.83
N LYS A 10 17.20 -8.34 -16.15
CA LYS A 10 17.23 -8.59 -14.70
C LYS A 10 18.01 -7.50 -13.97
N ILE A 11 17.42 -7.02 -12.87
CA ILE A 11 18.07 -6.13 -11.92
C ILE A 11 18.28 -6.93 -10.64
N VAL A 12 19.54 -7.05 -10.22
CA VAL A 12 19.88 -7.74 -8.96
C VAL A 12 20.31 -6.72 -7.94
N LEU A 13 19.56 -6.63 -6.86
CA LEU A 13 19.85 -5.76 -5.72
C LEU A 13 20.32 -6.62 -4.54
N GLY A 14 21.40 -6.20 -3.90
CA GLY A 14 21.92 -6.84 -2.70
C GLY A 14 21.93 -5.89 -1.52
N PHE A 15 21.68 -6.47 -0.36
CA PHE A 15 21.71 -5.76 0.91
C PHE A 15 22.67 -6.50 1.84
N GLU A 16 23.65 -5.78 2.35
CA GLU A 16 24.60 -6.32 3.31
C GLU A 16 24.47 -5.51 4.63
N TYR A 17 24.15 -6.19 5.69
CA TYR A 17 24.16 -5.61 7.05
C TYR A 17 25.50 -5.96 7.67
N SER A 18 26.44 -5.04 7.64
CA SER A 18 27.80 -5.30 8.04
C SER A 18 28.37 -4.19 8.92
N LEU A 19 29.47 -4.53 9.54
CA LEU A 19 30.29 -3.70 10.40
C LEU A 19 31.59 -3.36 9.68
N ASP A 20 31.83 -2.09 9.40
CA ASP A 20 33.12 -1.66 8.87
C ASP A 20 34.23 -1.64 9.96
N TYR A 21 35.48 -1.59 9.51
CA TYR A 21 36.60 -1.64 10.44
C TYR A 21 36.67 -0.43 11.40
N VAL A 22 36.23 0.72 10.97
CA VAL A 22 36.21 1.95 11.80
C VAL A 22 35.18 1.80 12.91
N SER A 23 33.98 1.36 12.54
CA SER A 23 32.90 1.08 13.50
C SER A 23 33.26 -0.06 14.44
N TYR A 24 34.00 -1.09 13.98
CA TYR A 24 34.54 -2.14 14.87
C TYR A 24 35.48 -1.57 15.94
N LEU A 25 36.43 -0.71 15.56
CA LEU A 25 37.32 -0.06 16.52
C LEU A 25 36.55 0.81 17.50
N LYS A 26 35.53 1.50 17.03
CA LYS A 26 34.66 2.31 17.88
C LYS A 26 33.90 1.44 18.89
N ILE A 27 33.25 0.35 18.46
CA ILE A 27 32.57 -0.60 19.36
C ILE A 27 33.51 -1.06 20.45
N ARG A 28 34.76 -1.42 20.10
CA ARG A 28 35.73 -1.94 21.07
C ARG A 28 36.04 -0.92 22.17
N ASN A 29 36.19 0.34 21.82
CA ASN A 29 36.47 1.41 22.77
C ASN A 29 35.22 1.76 23.60
N ASP A 30 34.07 1.88 22.96
CA ASP A 30 32.82 2.24 23.65
C ASP A 30 32.35 1.13 24.59
N TYR A 31 32.52 -0.15 24.18
CA TYR A 31 32.24 -1.29 25.06
C TYR A 31 33.19 -1.37 26.26
N ALA A 32 34.47 -1.06 26.10
CA ALA A 32 35.41 -1.01 27.21
C ALA A 32 34.96 0.00 28.27
N THR A 33 34.52 1.19 27.83
CA THR A 33 33.97 2.23 28.70
C THR A 33 32.65 1.78 29.36
N PHE A 34 31.75 1.18 28.57
CA PHE A 34 30.50 0.65 29.09
C PHE A 34 30.72 -0.45 30.15
N SER A 35 31.64 -1.42 29.88
CA SER A 35 31.95 -2.51 30.77
C SER A 35 32.53 -2.01 32.09
N SER A 36 33.43 -1.03 32.05
CA SER A 36 33.97 -0.38 33.25
C SER A 36 32.86 0.26 34.11
N ASN A 37 31.95 0.99 33.47
CA ASN A 37 30.80 1.62 34.13
C ASN A 37 29.84 0.59 34.75
N GLU A 38 29.55 -0.50 34.04
CA GLU A 38 28.68 -1.56 34.56
C GLU A 38 29.33 -2.29 35.77
N ASN A 39 30.63 -2.56 35.71
CA ASN A 39 31.35 -3.15 36.83
C ASN A 39 31.33 -2.23 38.06
N THR A 40 31.49 -0.93 37.88
CA THR A 40 31.36 0.05 38.96
C THR A 40 29.99 0.02 39.61
N LYS A 41 28.91 -0.07 38.80
CA LYS A 41 27.52 -0.18 39.30
C LYS A 41 27.28 -1.46 40.09
N VAL A 42 27.92 -2.57 39.73
CA VAL A 42 27.84 -3.83 40.47
C VAL A 42 28.59 -3.68 41.78
N THR A 43 29.80 -3.10 41.79
CA THR A 43 30.59 -2.85 42.99
C THR A 43 29.86 -1.93 43.96
N GLU A 44 29.17 -0.93 43.48
CA GLU A 44 28.32 -0.03 44.26
C GLU A 44 26.97 -0.65 44.71
N ARG A 45 26.74 -1.93 44.42
CA ARG A 45 25.49 -2.67 44.70
C ARG A 45 24.22 -2.05 44.05
N LYS A 46 24.38 -1.27 43.00
CA LYS A 46 23.27 -0.70 42.22
C LYS A 46 22.65 -1.71 41.23
N LYS A 47 23.40 -2.77 40.95
CA LYS A 47 22.97 -3.89 40.08
C LYS A 47 23.51 -5.22 40.63
N ASN A 48 22.80 -6.31 40.35
CA ASN A 48 23.22 -7.65 40.74
C ASN A 48 24.28 -8.23 39.79
N ASN A 49 24.15 -7.97 38.47
CA ASN A 49 25.07 -8.48 37.46
C ASN A 49 25.42 -7.36 36.44
N ALA A 50 26.67 -7.40 35.95
CA ALA A 50 27.09 -6.55 34.82
C ALA A 50 26.52 -7.07 33.48
N ARG A 51 26.08 -6.18 32.61
CA ARG A 51 25.66 -6.54 31.26
C ARG A 51 26.88 -6.84 30.40
N GLY A 52 26.78 -7.92 29.61
CA GLY A 52 27.83 -8.34 28.69
C GLY A 52 27.77 -7.67 27.33
N LEU A 53 28.73 -8.05 26.45
CA LEU A 53 28.82 -7.52 25.09
C LEU A 53 27.52 -7.76 24.27
N SER A 54 26.92 -8.93 24.41
CA SER A 54 25.67 -9.26 23.67
C SER A 54 24.51 -8.33 24.02
N GLU A 55 24.38 -7.98 25.31
CA GLU A 55 23.34 -7.07 25.79
C GLU A 55 23.61 -5.62 25.39
N TYR A 56 24.90 -5.23 25.41
CA TYR A 56 25.33 -3.94 24.87
C TYR A 56 25.01 -3.79 23.38
N LEU A 57 25.43 -4.76 22.58
CA LEU A 57 25.19 -4.73 21.14
C LEU A 57 23.71 -4.76 20.78
N LYS A 58 22.87 -5.50 21.50
CA LYS A 58 21.41 -5.48 21.25
C LYS A 58 20.79 -4.10 21.38
N GLN A 59 21.35 -3.21 22.19
CA GLN A 59 20.86 -1.85 22.38
C GLN A 59 21.44 -0.86 21.38
N GLU A 60 22.64 -1.13 20.86
CA GLU A 60 23.43 -0.19 20.07
C GLU A 60 23.70 -0.68 18.63
N LEU A 61 23.04 -1.77 18.18
CA LEU A 61 23.29 -2.38 16.89
C LEU A 61 23.21 -1.36 15.73
N ASP A 62 22.15 -0.57 15.70
CA ASP A 62 21.89 0.39 14.62
C ASP A 62 22.90 1.56 14.61
N HIS A 63 23.64 1.74 15.70
CA HIS A 63 24.68 2.77 15.79
C HIS A 63 25.97 2.36 15.09
N TYR A 64 26.24 1.06 15.01
CA TYR A 64 27.53 0.55 14.49
C TYR A 64 27.38 -0.23 13.19
N PHE A 65 26.28 -0.93 13.02
CA PHE A 65 26.04 -1.71 11.82
C PHE A 65 25.24 -0.92 10.81
N HIS A 66 25.66 -0.99 9.56
CA HIS A 66 25.01 -0.25 8.48
C HIS A 66 24.55 -1.19 7.38
N ILE A 67 23.45 -0.81 6.74
CA ILE A 67 22.97 -1.50 5.54
C ILE A 67 23.66 -0.92 4.33
N HIS A 68 24.53 -1.69 3.70
CA HIS A 68 25.09 -1.40 2.39
C HIS A 68 24.12 -1.88 1.30
N LYS A 69 24.03 -1.13 0.23
CA LYS A 69 23.09 -1.39 -0.87
C LYS A 69 23.87 -1.44 -2.16
N PHE A 70 23.74 -2.56 -2.88
CA PHE A 70 24.49 -2.80 -4.09
C PHE A 70 23.55 -3.18 -5.24
N SER A 71 23.96 -2.88 -6.46
CA SER A 71 23.43 -3.48 -7.66
C SER A 71 24.50 -4.38 -8.25
N PHE A 72 24.19 -5.65 -8.46
CA PHE A 72 25.09 -6.65 -8.98
C PHE A 72 24.85 -6.91 -10.47
N GLU A 73 25.92 -7.24 -11.20
CA GLU A 73 25.79 -7.75 -12.56
C GLU A 73 25.14 -9.14 -12.54
N TYR A 74 24.21 -9.37 -13.47
CA TYR A 74 23.64 -10.70 -13.71
C TYR A 74 24.13 -11.24 -15.03
N ASP A 75 24.82 -12.39 -15.00
CA ASP A 75 25.24 -13.11 -16.21
C ASP A 75 24.03 -13.92 -16.73
N ILE A 76 23.56 -13.55 -17.92
CA ILE A 76 22.42 -14.22 -18.58
C ILE A 76 22.79 -15.59 -19.06
N VAL A 77 24.03 -15.78 -19.51
CA VAL A 77 24.51 -17.06 -20.10
C VAL A 77 24.66 -18.11 -19.00
N ASP A 78 25.35 -17.77 -17.94
CA ASP A 78 25.57 -18.66 -16.80
C ASP A 78 24.41 -18.66 -15.79
N GLN A 79 23.43 -17.78 -15.96
CA GLN A 79 22.29 -17.59 -15.07
C GLN A 79 22.69 -17.38 -13.61
N LYS A 80 23.76 -16.62 -13.38
CA LYS A 80 24.34 -16.37 -12.06
C LYS A 80 24.58 -14.90 -11.80
N VAL A 81 24.55 -14.57 -10.51
CA VAL A 81 24.91 -13.24 -10.03
C VAL A 81 26.43 -13.15 -9.90
N ASN A 82 27.03 -12.15 -10.53
CA ASN A 82 28.45 -11.86 -10.38
C ASN A 82 28.65 -10.88 -9.22
N CYS A 83 28.97 -11.42 -8.05
CA CYS A 83 29.16 -10.61 -6.84
C CYS A 83 30.46 -9.78 -6.84
N GLU A 84 31.39 -10.04 -7.77
CA GLU A 84 32.66 -9.26 -7.89
C GLU A 84 32.43 -7.95 -8.66
N LYS A 85 31.39 -7.92 -9.51
CA LYS A 85 31.00 -6.71 -10.25
C LYS A 85 29.73 -6.10 -9.65
N PHE A 86 29.92 -5.03 -8.92
CA PHE A 86 28.82 -4.34 -8.26
C PHE A 86 28.96 -2.83 -8.33
N ILE A 87 27.84 -2.15 -8.15
CA ILE A 87 27.75 -0.71 -7.97
C ILE A 87 27.25 -0.47 -6.54
N ASP A 88 28.01 0.31 -5.76
CA ASP A 88 27.58 0.76 -4.44
C ASP A 88 26.59 1.92 -4.63
N LEU A 89 25.32 1.65 -4.40
CA LEU A 89 24.23 2.62 -4.66
C LEU A 89 24.33 3.85 -3.75
N VAL A 90 24.90 3.71 -2.55
CA VAL A 90 25.04 4.82 -1.60
C VAL A 90 26.16 5.75 -2.07
N LYS A 91 27.29 5.22 -2.53
CA LYS A 91 28.40 6.02 -3.05
C LYS A 91 28.05 6.78 -4.32
N GLU A 92 27.28 6.13 -5.19
CA GLU A 92 26.81 6.75 -6.45
C GLU A 92 25.61 7.69 -6.27
N GLY A 93 25.08 7.84 -5.04
CA GLY A 93 23.93 8.67 -4.75
C GLY A 93 22.62 8.18 -5.38
N ILE A 94 22.54 6.89 -5.69
CA ILE A 94 21.36 6.26 -6.31
C ILE A 94 20.40 5.82 -5.21
N SER A 95 19.19 6.37 -5.21
CA SER A 95 18.13 5.95 -4.32
C SER A 95 17.43 4.69 -4.85
N LEU A 96 17.23 3.70 -4.00
CA LEU A 96 16.42 2.52 -4.37
C LEU A 96 15.01 2.90 -4.81
N LYS A 97 14.46 3.97 -4.25
CA LYS A 97 13.14 4.50 -4.64
C LYS A 97 13.09 4.98 -6.09
N ASP A 98 14.23 5.31 -6.69
CA ASP A 98 14.30 5.72 -8.10
C ASP A 98 14.29 4.51 -9.04
N ILE A 99 14.71 3.35 -8.54
CA ILE A 99 14.67 2.09 -9.27
C ILE A 99 13.33 1.41 -9.07
N ILE A 100 12.92 1.20 -7.80
CA ILE A 100 11.69 0.50 -7.43
C ILE A 100 10.90 1.36 -6.47
N ASN A 101 9.70 1.74 -6.87
CA ASN A 101 8.71 2.38 -6.00
C ASN A 101 7.62 1.38 -5.66
N PHE A 102 7.47 1.10 -4.38
CA PHE A 102 6.52 0.14 -3.85
C PHE A 102 5.50 0.84 -2.98
N LYS A 103 4.22 0.57 -3.25
CA LYS A 103 3.08 1.04 -2.46
C LYS A 103 2.16 -0.13 -2.16
N TYR A 104 1.40 -0.02 -1.09
CA TYR A 104 0.41 -1.04 -0.75
C TYR A 104 -0.85 -0.42 -0.16
N ILE A 105 -1.98 -1.08 -0.38
CA ILE A 105 -3.28 -0.82 0.23
C ILE A 105 -3.59 -2.01 1.11
N SER A 106 -3.67 -1.79 2.43
CA SER A 106 -3.93 -2.85 3.40
C SER A 106 -5.39 -3.30 3.37
N ALA A 107 -5.62 -4.58 3.70
CA ALA A 107 -6.96 -5.11 3.97
C ALA A 107 -7.66 -4.39 5.14
N ARG A 108 -6.87 -3.98 6.15
CA ARG A 108 -7.36 -3.20 7.28
C ARG A 108 -7.49 -1.73 6.87
N ARG A 109 -8.73 -1.29 6.65
CA ARG A 109 -9.06 0.09 6.27
C ARG A 109 -9.89 0.73 7.37
N ASP A 110 -9.52 1.94 7.76
CA ASP A 110 -10.25 2.73 8.75
C ASP A 110 -11.44 3.46 8.10
N VAL A 111 -12.28 2.70 7.38
CA VAL A 111 -13.52 3.24 6.81
C VAL A 111 -14.60 3.16 7.88
N THR A 112 -15.15 4.29 8.24
CA THR A 112 -16.17 4.41 9.25
C THR A 112 -17.31 5.31 8.76
N ASN A 113 -18.52 4.96 9.13
CA ASN A 113 -19.71 5.79 8.90
C ASN A 113 -20.10 6.64 10.10
N LYS A 114 -19.17 6.85 11.04
CA LYS A 114 -19.40 7.77 12.16
C LYS A 114 -19.33 9.21 11.69
N GLU A 115 -20.29 10.03 12.10
CA GLU A 115 -20.43 11.45 11.66
C GLU A 115 -19.17 12.30 11.88
N LYS A 116 -18.30 11.94 12.83
CA LYS A 116 -17.08 12.70 13.15
C LYS A 116 -15.83 12.29 12.37
N GLU A 117 -15.91 11.24 11.57
CA GLU A 117 -14.74 10.66 10.92
C GLU A 117 -14.86 10.67 9.39
N SER A 118 -15.26 11.80 8.81
CA SER A 118 -15.46 12.01 7.35
C SER A 118 -14.30 11.50 6.50
N THR A 119 -14.24 10.19 6.25
CA THR A 119 -13.09 9.52 5.59
C THR A 119 -12.93 9.98 4.15
N LEU A 120 -14.02 10.02 3.39
CA LEU A 120 -13.99 10.44 1.98
C LEU A 120 -13.64 11.93 1.85
N SER A 121 -14.16 12.76 2.73
CA SER A 121 -13.86 14.20 2.76
C SER A 121 -12.38 14.45 3.03
N LYS A 122 -11.76 13.70 3.95
CA LYS A 122 -10.30 13.76 4.22
C LYS A 122 -9.49 13.27 3.02
N GLN A 123 -9.92 12.20 2.37
CA GLN A 123 -9.25 11.68 1.17
C GLN A 123 -9.34 12.67 0.01
N THR A 124 -10.48 13.35 -0.17
CA THR A 124 -10.64 14.41 -1.17
C THR A 124 -9.64 15.54 -0.96
N ALA A 125 -9.48 16.03 0.29
CA ALA A 125 -8.49 17.05 0.62
C ALA A 125 -7.06 16.56 0.40
N SER A 126 -6.77 15.28 0.73
CA SER A 126 -5.46 14.67 0.49
C SER A 126 -5.15 14.54 -1.00
N LEU A 127 -6.11 14.11 -1.80
CA LEU A 127 -5.97 14.02 -3.26
C LEU A 127 -5.69 15.39 -3.87
N TYR A 128 -6.42 16.42 -3.47
CA TYR A 128 -6.18 17.78 -3.94
C TYR A 128 -4.73 18.24 -3.64
N LYS A 129 -4.26 18.02 -2.41
CA LYS A 129 -2.86 18.36 -2.03
C LYS A 129 -1.85 17.67 -2.96
N LYS A 130 -2.07 16.40 -3.29
CA LYS A 130 -1.17 15.64 -4.16
C LYS A 130 -1.22 16.12 -5.63
N VAL A 131 -2.40 16.46 -6.13
CA VAL A 131 -2.56 17.04 -7.48
C VAL A 131 -1.88 18.41 -7.56
N ASP A 132 -2.01 19.24 -6.52
CA ASP A 132 -1.37 20.57 -6.46
C ASP A 132 0.17 20.45 -6.36
N ASP A 133 0.69 19.47 -5.61
CA ASP A 133 2.13 19.21 -5.51
C ASP A 133 2.75 18.74 -6.83
N ASN A 134 2.02 18.00 -7.65
CA ASN A 134 2.51 17.49 -8.93
C ASN A 134 2.65 18.57 -10.02
N THR A 135 2.23 19.79 -9.76
CA THR A 135 2.39 20.96 -10.65
C THR A 135 1.86 20.72 -12.10
N GLU A 136 1.00 19.72 -12.28
CA GLU A 136 0.26 19.57 -13.53
C GLU A 136 -0.66 20.78 -13.66
N LYS A 137 -0.61 21.50 -14.77
CA LYS A 137 -1.45 22.67 -15.02
C LYS A 137 -2.92 22.24 -15.00
N ASN A 138 -3.53 22.40 -13.85
CA ASN A 138 -4.94 22.17 -13.71
C ASN A 138 -5.65 23.53 -13.64
N ASN A 139 -6.28 23.94 -14.73
CA ASN A 139 -7.02 25.19 -14.84
C ASN A 139 -8.03 25.38 -13.69
N ALA A 140 -8.57 24.29 -13.15
CA ALA A 140 -9.47 24.32 -12.01
C ALA A 140 -8.75 24.72 -10.71
N THR A 141 -7.53 24.22 -10.50
CA THR A 141 -6.71 24.56 -9.33
C THR A 141 -6.26 26.01 -9.38
N ASP A 142 -5.85 26.49 -10.55
CA ASP A 142 -5.46 27.90 -10.75
C ASP A 142 -6.65 28.83 -10.54
N GLY A 143 -7.82 28.53 -11.12
CA GLY A 143 -9.05 29.29 -10.90
C GLY A 143 -9.49 29.32 -9.44
N PHE A 144 -9.27 28.23 -8.69
CA PHE A 144 -9.55 28.19 -7.25
C PHE A 144 -8.58 29.11 -6.45
N LYS A 145 -7.29 29.15 -6.82
CA LYS A 145 -6.29 30.02 -6.20
C LYS A 145 -6.61 31.50 -6.47
N ASP A 146 -7.00 31.82 -7.70
CA ASP A 146 -7.38 33.19 -8.07
C ASP A 146 -8.60 33.66 -7.26
N GLN A 147 -9.65 32.85 -7.20
CA GLN A 147 -10.87 33.17 -6.42
C GLN A 147 -10.58 33.32 -4.92
N LEU A 148 -9.65 32.53 -4.39
CA LEU A 148 -9.20 32.65 -3.00
C LEU A 148 -8.46 33.95 -2.75
N SER A 149 -7.60 34.36 -3.67
CA SER A 149 -6.86 35.64 -3.57
C SER A 149 -7.82 36.84 -3.54
N GLU A 150 -8.83 36.85 -4.39
CA GLU A 150 -9.89 37.88 -4.37
C GLU A 150 -10.66 37.89 -3.03
N THR A 151 -10.97 36.71 -2.49
CA THR A 151 -11.66 36.58 -1.20
C THR A 151 -10.77 37.06 -0.04
N ASP A 152 -9.49 36.74 -0.08
CA ASP A 152 -8.49 37.14 0.94
C ASP A 152 -8.34 38.66 1.00
N GLU A 153 -8.31 39.33 -0.15
CA GLU A 153 -8.30 40.76 -0.24
C GLU A 153 -9.57 41.40 0.34
N ALA A 154 -10.75 40.83 -0.01
CA ALA A 154 -12.03 41.30 0.52
C ALA A 154 -12.11 41.14 2.04
N LEU A 155 -11.67 40.00 2.59
CA LEU A 155 -11.62 39.75 4.03
C LEU A 155 -10.63 40.68 4.74
N SER A 156 -9.47 40.96 4.15
CA SER A 156 -8.48 41.87 4.70
C SER A 156 -9.02 43.30 4.85
N ASN A 157 -9.86 43.74 3.90
CA ASN A 157 -10.52 45.03 3.99
C ASN A 157 -11.56 45.04 5.11
N ILE A 158 -12.36 44.01 5.26
CA ILE A 158 -13.33 43.87 6.36
C ILE A 158 -12.60 43.83 7.72
N TYR A 159 -11.50 43.10 7.84
CA TYR A 159 -10.70 43.07 9.08
C TYR A 159 -10.13 44.41 9.46
N LYS A 160 -9.70 45.19 8.48
CA LYS A 160 -9.24 46.58 8.71
C LYS A 160 -10.33 47.41 9.37
N ASP A 161 -11.56 47.33 8.89
CA ASP A 161 -12.69 48.08 9.45
C ASP A 161 -13.08 47.57 10.85
N ILE A 162 -13.12 46.27 11.06
CA ILE A 162 -13.48 45.64 12.35
C ILE A 162 -12.46 45.98 13.44
N PHE A 163 -11.18 45.93 13.09
CA PHE A 163 -10.08 46.07 14.07
C PHE A 163 -9.51 47.49 14.20
N ASP A 164 -9.97 48.44 13.40
CA ASP A 164 -9.47 49.82 13.43
C ASP A 164 -9.51 50.44 14.84
N GLY A 165 -10.62 50.27 15.56
CA GLY A 165 -10.76 50.77 16.94
C GLY A 165 -9.79 50.15 17.94
N VAL A 166 -9.39 48.90 17.73
CA VAL A 166 -8.39 48.21 18.55
C VAL A 166 -6.99 48.69 18.20
N LEU A 167 -6.68 48.83 16.91
CA LEU A 167 -5.39 49.29 16.42
C LEU A 167 -5.11 50.74 16.89
N GLN A 168 -6.10 51.63 16.85
CA GLN A 168 -6.00 52.97 17.39
C GLN A 168 -5.69 52.99 18.89
N LYS A 169 -6.28 52.11 19.67
CA LYS A 169 -5.97 51.96 21.10
C LYS A 169 -4.53 51.47 21.32
N VAL A 170 -4.09 50.46 20.57
CA VAL A 170 -2.71 49.96 20.65
C VAL A 170 -1.70 51.05 20.34
N GLN A 171 -1.96 51.90 19.35
CA GLN A 171 -1.12 53.06 19.02
C GLN A 171 -1.08 54.07 20.17
N LYS A 172 -2.21 54.38 20.84
CA LYS A 172 -2.26 55.29 21.98
C LYS A 172 -1.52 54.78 23.21
N PHE A 173 -1.43 53.46 23.42
CA PHE A 173 -0.66 52.88 24.53
C PHE A 173 0.84 52.75 24.28
N GLY A 174 1.35 53.38 23.18
CA GLY A 174 2.79 53.47 22.91
C GLY A 174 3.40 52.18 22.33
N GLY A 175 2.58 51.29 21.84
CA GLY A 175 3.03 50.17 21.03
C GLY A 175 3.46 50.67 19.66
N ILE A 176 4.76 50.85 19.47
CA ILE A 176 5.45 51.33 18.27
C ILE A 176 5.46 52.88 18.16
N LYS A 177 6.45 53.48 18.77
CA LYS A 177 6.91 54.86 18.48
C LYS A 177 7.94 54.78 17.36
N GLY A 178 7.52 55.05 16.14
CA GLY A 178 8.44 55.19 15.01
C GLY A 178 7.68 55.37 13.71
N GLN A 179 8.17 56.26 12.84
CA GLN A 179 7.55 56.55 11.55
C GLN A 179 7.58 55.37 10.54
N ASP A 180 8.14 54.20 10.91
CA ASP A 180 8.50 53.16 9.95
C ASP A 180 7.73 51.84 10.10
N ALA A 181 6.75 51.72 11.02
CA ALA A 181 5.99 50.47 11.14
C ALA A 181 4.50 50.72 11.46
N ASN A 182 3.64 50.29 10.54
CA ASN A 182 2.19 50.23 10.76
C ASN A 182 1.78 48.76 11.04
N ILE A 183 1.00 48.59 12.11
CA ILE A 183 0.36 47.28 12.38
C ILE A 183 -0.89 47.20 11.54
N SER A 184 -1.03 46.11 10.77
CA SER A 184 -2.26 45.78 10.05
C SER A 184 -2.64 44.33 10.32
N ILE A 185 -3.94 44.07 10.33
CA ILE A 185 -4.47 42.73 10.42
C ILE A 185 -4.96 42.37 9.02
N VAL A 186 -4.37 41.32 8.44
CA VAL A 186 -4.70 40.84 7.10
C VAL A 186 -5.18 39.42 7.16
N SER A 187 -6.05 39.05 6.23
CA SER A 187 -6.42 37.66 6.00
C SER A 187 -5.29 36.92 5.31
N THR A 188 -5.13 35.66 5.55
CA THR A 188 -4.19 34.78 4.86
C THR A 188 -4.86 33.42 4.66
N LEU A 189 -5.66 33.30 3.60
CA LEU A 189 -6.34 32.07 3.26
C LEU A 189 -5.39 31.13 2.51
N GLN A 190 -5.00 30.05 3.14
CA GLN A 190 -4.18 29.02 2.49
C GLN A 190 -5.09 28.02 1.79
N HIS A 191 -5.03 27.93 0.45
CA HIS A 191 -5.86 27.03 -0.36
C HIS A 191 -5.79 25.56 0.11
N ARG A 192 -4.62 25.09 0.57
CA ARG A 192 -4.43 23.74 1.11
C ARG A 192 -5.12 23.51 2.45
N GLY A 193 -5.13 24.52 3.30
CA GLY A 193 -5.77 24.45 4.62
C GLY A 193 -7.29 24.53 4.58
N LEU A 194 -7.84 25.21 3.56
CA LEU A 194 -9.28 25.39 3.43
C LEU A 194 -10.03 24.10 3.07
N LEU A 195 -9.41 23.18 2.35
CA LEU A 195 -10.01 21.91 2.01
C LEU A 195 -9.99 20.91 3.19
N ASP A 196 -9.02 21.07 4.09
CA ASP A 196 -8.89 20.20 5.25
C ASP A 196 -9.95 20.54 6.30
N GLY A 197 -10.90 19.64 6.52
CA GLY A 197 -12.02 19.83 7.45
C GLY A 197 -13.19 20.67 6.94
N ASN A 198 -13.07 21.31 5.75
CA ASN A 198 -14.15 22.11 5.15
C ASN A 198 -14.72 21.50 3.87
N THR A 199 -14.25 20.32 3.47
CA THR A 199 -14.80 19.55 2.35
C THR A 199 -15.76 18.50 2.87
N THR A 200 -16.93 18.37 2.26
CA THR A 200 -17.92 17.34 2.60
C THR A 200 -18.31 16.58 1.34
N VAL A 201 -18.20 15.27 1.36
CA VAL A 201 -18.73 14.41 0.32
C VAL A 201 -20.20 14.16 0.61
N VAL A 202 -21.05 14.42 -0.35
CA VAL A 202 -22.49 14.23 -0.25
C VAL A 202 -23.00 13.32 -1.35
N TYR A 203 -24.05 12.58 -1.06
CA TYR A 203 -24.79 11.76 -2.02
C TYR A 203 -26.09 12.46 -2.35
N SER A 204 -26.32 12.73 -3.63
CA SER A 204 -27.59 13.30 -4.11
C SER A 204 -28.56 12.17 -4.42
N HIS A 205 -29.69 12.18 -3.78
CA HIS A 205 -30.83 11.31 -4.06
C HIS A 205 -32.05 12.16 -4.28
N ASP A 206 -32.54 12.22 -5.50
CA ASP A 206 -33.58 13.16 -5.96
C ASP A 206 -33.24 14.61 -5.54
N ASP A 207 -34.10 15.25 -4.75
CA ASP A 207 -33.94 16.62 -4.28
C ASP A 207 -33.14 16.73 -2.94
N HIS A 208 -32.64 15.61 -2.41
CA HIS A 208 -31.96 15.58 -1.10
C HIS A 208 -30.47 15.28 -1.25
N GLN A 209 -29.67 15.94 -0.42
CA GLN A 209 -28.24 15.64 -0.26
C GLN A 209 -28.01 15.00 1.10
N LEU A 210 -27.41 13.81 1.08
CA LEU A 210 -27.10 13.04 2.29
C LEU A 210 -25.59 13.02 2.50
N PRO A 211 -25.08 13.29 3.71
CA PRO A 211 -23.65 13.21 3.99
C PRO A 211 -23.13 11.78 3.87
N GLU A 212 -21.81 11.63 3.71
CA GLU A 212 -21.15 10.35 3.50
C GLU A 212 -21.49 9.28 4.54
N SER A 213 -21.77 9.68 5.80
CA SER A 213 -22.15 8.78 6.91
C SER A 213 -23.47 8.01 6.70
N TYR A 214 -24.30 8.47 5.78
CA TYR A 214 -25.55 7.78 5.44
C TYR A 214 -25.38 6.65 4.44
N ASN A 215 -24.19 6.49 3.87
CA ASN A 215 -23.95 5.41 2.95
C ASN A 215 -23.56 4.10 3.66
N GLY A 216 -23.91 2.98 3.07
CA GLY A 216 -23.51 1.67 3.59
C GLY A 216 -22.00 1.47 3.54
N LEU A 217 -21.42 0.80 4.55
CA LEU A 217 -19.98 0.55 4.69
C LEU A 217 -19.35 -0.05 3.44
N GLY A 218 -20.04 -0.94 2.73
CA GLY A 218 -19.54 -1.57 1.51
C GLY A 218 -19.30 -0.57 0.37
N HIS A 219 -20.23 0.39 0.16
CA HIS A 219 -20.06 1.45 -0.83
C HIS A 219 -18.97 2.42 -0.42
N MET A 220 -18.95 2.82 0.84
CA MET A 220 -17.91 3.71 1.36
C MET A 220 -16.52 3.09 1.22
N ASN A 221 -16.38 1.79 1.52
CA ASN A 221 -15.12 1.09 1.40
C ASN A 221 -14.64 1.05 -0.07
N LEU A 222 -15.54 0.79 -1.01
CA LEU A 222 -15.24 0.80 -2.43
C LEU A 222 -14.76 2.18 -2.91
N ILE A 223 -15.52 3.23 -2.58
CA ILE A 223 -15.19 4.62 -2.97
C ILE A 223 -13.87 5.05 -2.33
N SER A 224 -13.70 4.77 -1.03
CA SER A 224 -12.46 5.06 -0.30
C SER A 224 -11.24 4.40 -0.96
N MET A 225 -11.38 3.16 -1.40
CA MET A 225 -10.31 2.44 -2.08
C MET A 225 -9.94 3.09 -3.43
N ILE A 226 -10.94 3.56 -4.20
CA ILE A 226 -10.70 4.27 -5.45
C ILE A 226 -9.94 5.57 -5.18
N PHE A 227 -10.34 6.35 -4.17
CA PHE A 227 -9.60 7.55 -3.76
C PHE A 227 -8.17 7.25 -3.32
N GLU A 228 -7.97 6.18 -2.55
CA GLU A 228 -6.64 5.76 -2.11
C GLU A 228 -5.75 5.38 -3.28
N ILE A 229 -6.28 4.63 -4.25
CA ILE A 229 -5.56 4.27 -5.48
C ILE A 229 -5.18 5.53 -6.26
N GLU A 230 -6.09 6.48 -6.43
CA GLU A 230 -5.79 7.75 -7.12
C GLU A 230 -4.71 8.55 -6.39
N ILE A 231 -4.76 8.65 -5.07
CA ILE A 231 -3.71 9.28 -4.25
C ILE A 231 -2.37 8.61 -4.50
N LEU A 232 -2.32 7.26 -4.49
CA LEU A 232 -1.09 6.52 -4.73
C LEU A 232 -0.58 6.67 -6.17
N ILE A 233 -1.47 6.75 -7.16
CA ILE A 233 -1.09 7.03 -8.56
C ILE A 233 -0.42 8.41 -8.63
N GLN A 234 -0.97 9.43 -7.97
CA GLN A 234 -0.33 10.75 -7.92
C GLN A 234 1.04 10.70 -7.20
N GLU A 235 1.17 9.90 -6.16
CA GLU A 235 2.46 9.68 -5.51
C GLU A 235 3.48 8.94 -6.39
N PHE A 236 3.05 8.02 -7.26
CA PHE A 236 3.91 7.37 -8.25
C PHE A 236 4.38 8.34 -9.33
N LYS A 237 3.56 9.33 -9.72
CA LYS A 237 3.93 10.37 -10.69
C LYS A 237 5.11 11.19 -10.20
N ARG A 238 5.25 11.41 -8.89
CA ARG A 238 6.23 12.29 -8.23
C ARG A 238 6.12 13.74 -8.71
N GLU A 239 6.93 14.61 -8.13
CA GLU A 239 7.05 15.99 -8.55
C GLU A 239 7.65 16.11 -9.96
N LYS A 240 7.34 17.18 -10.67
CA LYS A 240 7.72 17.37 -12.08
C LYS A 240 9.22 17.25 -12.34
N GLU A 241 10.03 17.67 -11.40
CA GLU A 241 11.50 17.64 -11.49
C GLU A 241 12.08 16.23 -11.26
N THR A 242 11.30 15.33 -10.65
CA THR A 242 11.71 13.97 -10.32
C THR A 242 11.00 12.97 -11.23
N LYS A 243 11.76 12.12 -11.92
CA LYS A 243 11.15 11.07 -12.76
C LYS A 243 10.48 10.00 -11.89
N PRO A 244 9.35 9.42 -12.33
CA PRO A 244 8.81 8.20 -11.75
C PRO A 244 9.85 7.07 -11.76
N ALA A 245 9.76 6.17 -10.80
CA ALA A 245 10.67 5.02 -10.74
C ALA A 245 10.58 4.16 -12.00
N ASP A 246 11.64 3.42 -12.30
CA ASP A 246 11.64 2.52 -13.46
C ASP A 246 10.67 1.36 -13.26
N ILE A 247 10.55 0.84 -12.03
CA ILE A 247 9.64 -0.22 -11.64
C ILE A 247 8.70 0.32 -10.58
N ASN A 248 7.39 0.33 -10.87
CA ASN A 248 6.36 0.77 -9.94
C ASN A 248 5.45 -0.39 -9.60
N LEU A 249 5.32 -0.70 -8.30
CA LEU A 249 4.58 -1.85 -7.80
C LEU A 249 3.48 -1.39 -6.83
N LEU A 250 2.25 -1.77 -7.08
CA LEU A 250 1.11 -1.55 -6.20
C LEU A 250 0.57 -2.89 -5.71
N PHE A 251 0.52 -3.07 -4.41
CA PHE A 251 -0.12 -4.22 -3.78
C PHE A 251 -1.45 -3.79 -3.18
N ILE A 252 -2.50 -4.56 -3.44
CA ILE A 252 -3.84 -4.35 -2.91
C ILE A 252 -4.24 -5.61 -2.15
N GLU A 253 -4.39 -5.50 -0.85
CA GLU A 253 -4.78 -6.62 0.01
C GLU A 253 -6.30 -6.69 0.15
N GLU A 254 -6.84 -7.86 -0.12
CA GLU A 254 -8.24 -8.24 0.12
C GLU A 254 -9.24 -7.12 -0.19
N PRO A 255 -9.34 -6.67 -1.45
CA PRO A 255 -10.25 -5.57 -1.82
C PRO A 255 -11.72 -5.90 -1.52
N GLU A 256 -12.04 -7.18 -1.37
CA GLU A 256 -13.37 -7.67 -0.99
C GLU A 256 -13.76 -7.42 0.45
N ALA A 257 -12.82 -7.07 1.33
CA ALA A 257 -13.11 -6.87 2.74
C ALA A 257 -14.25 -5.85 2.93
N HIS A 258 -15.29 -6.26 3.65
CA HIS A 258 -16.50 -5.46 3.92
C HIS A 258 -17.34 -5.06 2.69
N THR A 259 -17.12 -5.67 1.52
CA THR A 259 -17.90 -5.38 0.32
C THR A 259 -18.89 -6.49 -0.02
N HIS A 260 -20.06 -6.12 -0.55
CA HIS A 260 -21.04 -7.09 -1.04
C HIS A 260 -20.50 -7.85 -2.27
N PRO A 261 -20.75 -9.16 -2.46
CA PRO A 261 -20.27 -9.93 -3.61
C PRO A 261 -20.48 -9.26 -4.98
N GLN A 262 -21.64 -8.66 -5.22
CA GLN A 262 -21.90 -7.93 -6.48
C GLN A 262 -20.94 -6.74 -6.68
N MET A 263 -20.56 -6.07 -5.60
CA MET A 263 -19.62 -4.95 -5.66
C MET A 263 -18.19 -5.44 -5.94
N GLN A 264 -17.81 -6.62 -5.47
CA GLN A 264 -16.51 -7.23 -5.74
C GLN A 264 -16.31 -7.47 -7.24
N TYR A 265 -17.33 -7.98 -7.90
CA TYR A 265 -17.32 -8.18 -9.36
C TYR A 265 -17.15 -6.87 -10.14
N ILE A 266 -17.93 -5.84 -9.80
CA ILE A 266 -17.85 -4.53 -10.45
C ILE A 266 -16.47 -3.89 -10.17
N PHE A 267 -15.97 -4.04 -8.95
CA PHE A 267 -14.68 -3.50 -8.55
C PHE A 267 -13.55 -4.07 -9.39
N ILE A 268 -13.37 -5.39 -9.42
CA ILE A 268 -12.22 -6.00 -10.10
C ILE A 268 -12.19 -5.66 -11.59
N LYS A 269 -13.36 -5.59 -12.22
CA LYS A 269 -13.48 -5.25 -13.64
C LYS A 269 -13.07 -3.82 -13.96
N ASN A 270 -13.38 -2.88 -13.08
CA ASN A 270 -13.09 -1.47 -13.29
C ASN A 270 -11.68 -1.10 -12.81
N ILE A 271 -11.21 -1.70 -11.71
CA ILE A 271 -9.89 -1.41 -11.18
C ILE A 271 -8.77 -1.83 -12.15
N LYS A 272 -8.92 -2.97 -12.83
CA LYS A 272 -7.98 -3.39 -13.87
C LYS A 272 -7.81 -2.30 -14.93
N LYS A 273 -8.89 -1.74 -15.44
CA LYS A 273 -8.84 -0.67 -16.44
C LYS A 273 -8.10 0.56 -15.92
N LEU A 274 -8.37 0.96 -14.68
CA LEU A 274 -7.72 2.10 -14.06
C LEU A 274 -6.21 1.87 -13.90
N LEU A 275 -5.81 0.70 -13.44
CA LEU A 275 -4.41 0.36 -13.19
C LEU A 275 -3.62 0.10 -14.49
N ASP A 276 -4.26 -0.45 -15.51
CA ASP A 276 -3.65 -0.71 -16.82
C ASP A 276 -3.32 0.60 -17.58
N GLU A 277 -3.96 1.73 -17.23
CA GLU A 277 -3.57 3.02 -17.75
C GLU A 277 -2.14 3.42 -17.36
N GLY A 278 -1.64 2.87 -16.26
CA GLY A 278 -0.30 3.12 -15.75
C GLY A 278 -0.11 4.55 -15.24
N ILE A 279 1.14 4.97 -15.15
CA ILE A 279 1.53 6.28 -14.64
C ILE A 279 1.74 7.18 -15.86
N LYS A 280 0.80 8.09 -16.10
CA LYS A 280 0.86 9.08 -17.20
C LYS A 280 1.06 10.47 -16.62
N ARG A 281 2.00 11.20 -17.20
CA ARG A 281 2.30 12.59 -16.84
C ARG A 281 2.12 13.50 -18.07
N ASP A 282 1.76 14.75 -17.82
CA ASP A 282 1.56 15.75 -18.87
C ASP A 282 2.84 16.12 -19.64
N ASP A 283 4.02 15.89 -19.02
CA ASP A 283 5.33 16.08 -19.67
C ASP A 283 5.71 14.95 -20.64
N GLY A 284 4.83 13.98 -20.84
CA GLY A 284 5.01 12.86 -21.77
C GLY A 284 5.78 11.70 -21.18
N ILE A 285 6.20 11.76 -19.89
CA ILE A 285 6.86 10.64 -19.22
C ILE A 285 5.78 9.64 -18.78
N ASN A 286 5.81 8.46 -19.40
CA ASN A 286 4.90 7.36 -19.06
C ASN A 286 5.69 6.19 -18.50
N ARG A 287 5.16 5.54 -17.47
CA ARG A 287 5.69 4.32 -16.86
C ARG A 287 4.58 3.31 -16.65
N SER A 288 4.92 2.04 -16.79
CA SER A 288 4.00 0.96 -16.44
C SER A 288 3.83 0.86 -14.92
N LEU A 289 2.62 0.52 -14.50
CA LEU A 289 2.30 0.17 -13.12
C LEU A 289 2.03 -1.33 -13.08
N GLN A 290 2.82 -2.08 -12.32
CA GLN A 290 2.54 -3.47 -12.01
C GLN A 290 1.74 -3.53 -10.71
N TYR A 291 0.70 -4.36 -10.69
CA TYR A 291 -0.13 -4.50 -9.51
C TYR A 291 -0.36 -5.97 -9.16
N LEU A 292 -0.47 -6.23 -7.87
CA LEU A 292 -0.77 -7.53 -7.30
C LEU A 292 -1.96 -7.37 -6.35
N ILE A 293 -2.96 -8.25 -6.50
CA ILE A 293 -4.16 -8.25 -5.68
C ILE A 293 -4.20 -9.58 -4.93
N THR A 294 -4.21 -9.52 -3.60
CA THR A 294 -4.48 -10.70 -2.79
C THR A 294 -5.98 -10.82 -2.55
N THR A 295 -6.52 -12.03 -2.57
CA THR A 295 -7.96 -12.22 -2.38
C THR A 295 -8.29 -13.59 -1.79
N HIS A 296 -9.34 -13.62 -0.99
CA HIS A 296 -10.04 -14.84 -0.55
C HIS A 296 -11.42 -14.96 -1.22
N SER A 297 -11.74 -14.13 -2.21
CA SER A 297 -13.02 -14.11 -2.90
C SER A 297 -13.02 -14.94 -4.17
N SER A 298 -13.88 -15.94 -4.23
CA SER A 298 -14.16 -16.68 -5.47
C SER A 298 -14.72 -15.79 -6.58
N HIS A 299 -15.40 -14.70 -6.25
CA HIS A 299 -15.92 -13.73 -7.23
C HIS A 299 -14.80 -12.95 -7.92
N ILE A 300 -13.77 -12.55 -7.18
CA ILE A 300 -12.58 -11.89 -7.75
C ILE A 300 -11.80 -12.85 -8.64
N VAL A 301 -11.61 -14.08 -8.19
CA VAL A 301 -10.94 -15.12 -9.00
C VAL A 301 -11.70 -15.42 -10.27
N ALA A 302 -13.04 -15.52 -10.19
CA ALA A 302 -13.89 -15.83 -11.34
C ALA A 302 -13.78 -14.78 -12.46
N ASP A 303 -13.60 -13.50 -12.12
CA ASP A 303 -13.45 -12.40 -13.09
C ASP A 303 -11.99 -12.06 -13.41
N SER A 304 -11.03 -12.80 -12.83
CA SER A 304 -9.61 -12.65 -13.12
C SER A 304 -9.19 -13.45 -14.35
N ASP A 305 -8.12 -13.04 -15.02
CA ASP A 305 -7.52 -13.89 -16.04
C ASP A 305 -6.81 -15.06 -15.36
N PHE A 306 -7.12 -16.26 -15.78
CA PHE A 306 -6.55 -17.50 -15.22
C PHE A 306 -5.01 -17.51 -15.25
N ASP A 307 -4.42 -16.97 -16.31
CA ASP A 307 -2.98 -16.93 -16.48
C ASP A 307 -2.29 -15.95 -15.53
N ASP A 308 -3.04 -14.99 -14.98
CA ASP A 308 -2.53 -14.02 -13.98
C ASP A 308 -2.56 -14.59 -12.56
N ILE A 309 -3.31 -15.66 -12.31
CA ILE A 309 -3.50 -16.22 -10.97
C ILE A 309 -2.21 -16.89 -10.47
N LYS A 310 -1.77 -16.48 -9.28
CA LYS A 310 -0.67 -17.09 -8.52
C LYS A 310 -1.24 -17.73 -7.26
N TYR A 311 -1.27 -19.05 -7.23
CA TYR A 311 -1.82 -19.79 -6.11
C TYR A 311 -0.76 -20.05 -5.05
N LEU A 312 -0.96 -19.57 -3.83
CA LEU A 312 -0.06 -19.78 -2.71
C LEU A 312 -0.46 -21.06 -1.98
N LYS A 313 0.42 -22.05 -1.96
CA LYS A 313 0.21 -23.33 -1.30
C LYS A 313 1.18 -23.53 -0.14
N VAL A 314 0.64 -23.87 1.02
CA VAL A 314 1.44 -24.31 2.17
C VAL A 314 1.89 -25.76 1.92
N GLU A 315 3.18 -25.99 1.76
CA GLU A 315 3.75 -27.35 1.61
C GLU A 315 4.19 -27.94 2.94
N SER A 316 4.65 -27.11 3.86
CA SER A 316 5.03 -27.50 5.23
C SER A 316 4.89 -26.33 6.18
N LYS A 317 5.06 -26.54 7.49
CA LYS A 317 4.81 -25.57 8.56
C LYS A 317 5.39 -24.16 8.32
N ASN A 318 6.51 -24.04 7.61
CA ASN A 318 7.17 -22.76 7.35
C ASN A 318 7.55 -22.60 5.86
N ASN A 319 6.91 -23.35 4.98
CA ASN A 319 7.21 -23.30 3.54
C ASN A 319 5.93 -23.07 2.74
N VAL A 320 5.83 -21.89 2.12
CA VAL A 320 4.77 -21.53 1.19
C VAL A 320 5.36 -21.43 -0.20
N VAL A 321 4.75 -22.11 -1.16
CA VAL A 321 5.18 -22.11 -2.56
C VAL A 321 4.12 -21.44 -3.42
N ALA A 322 4.55 -20.53 -4.28
CA ALA A 322 3.70 -19.93 -5.29
C ALA A 322 3.62 -20.85 -6.53
N LYS A 323 2.42 -21.21 -6.92
CA LYS A 323 2.13 -21.95 -8.15
C LYS A 323 1.55 -20.98 -9.17
N ASN A 324 2.20 -20.85 -10.30
CA ASN A 324 1.70 -20.03 -11.40
C ASN A 324 0.74 -20.89 -12.24
N LEU A 325 -0.54 -20.51 -12.34
CA LEU A 325 -1.51 -21.31 -13.08
C LEU A 325 -1.25 -21.32 -14.59
N SER A 326 -0.59 -20.30 -15.14
CA SER A 326 -0.16 -20.31 -16.55
C SER A 326 0.79 -21.46 -16.89
N ASP A 327 1.55 -22.00 -15.90
CA ASP A 327 2.48 -23.10 -16.13
C ASP A 327 1.75 -24.41 -16.50
N LEU A 328 0.44 -24.49 -16.19
CA LEU A 328 -0.38 -25.64 -16.59
C LEU A 328 -0.48 -25.80 -18.12
N ILE A 329 -0.30 -24.72 -18.89
CA ILE A 329 -0.32 -24.79 -20.36
C ILE A 329 0.68 -25.83 -20.89
N SER A 330 1.82 -25.97 -20.22
CA SER A 330 2.86 -26.94 -20.61
C SER A 330 2.38 -28.41 -20.50
N LYS A 331 1.43 -28.68 -19.58
CA LYS A 331 0.84 -30.02 -19.39
C LYS A 331 -0.25 -30.33 -20.42
N TYR A 332 -0.82 -29.31 -21.04
CA TYR A 332 -1.86 -29.39 -22.07
C TYR A 332 -1.33 -29.00 -23.45
N ALA A 333 -0.01 -29.12 -23.66
CA ALA A 333 0.66 -28.71 -24.91
C ALA A 333 0.10 -29.39 -26.17
N ALA A 334 -0.46 -30.63 -26.03
CA ALA A 334 -1.05 -31.40 -27.12
C ALA A 334 -2.46 -30.93 -27.52
N ASP A 335 -3.25 -30.39 -26.59
CA ASP A 335 -4.61 -29.92 -26.87
C ASP A 335 -4.94 -28.60 -26.16
N ARG A 336 -4.92 -27.50 -26.94
CA ARG A 336 -5.28 -26.16 -26.44
C ARG A 336 -6.76 -26.02 -26.06
N LYS A 337 -7.64 -26.86 -26.56
CA LYS A 337 -9.07 -26.82 -26.24
C LYS A 337 -9.32 -27.30 -24.82
N GLU A 338 -8.62 -28.36 -24.40
CA GLU A 338 -8.68 -28.87 -23.04
C GLU A 338 -8.17 -27.81 -22.04
N TYR A 339 -7.10 -27.09 -22.37
CA TYR A 339 -6.62 -25.98 -21.56
C TYR A 339 -7.64 -24.85 -21.42
N GLN A 340 -8.30 -24.48 -22.52
CA GLN A 340 -9.34 -23.45 -22.51
C GLN A 340 -10.55 -23.89 -21.69
N PHE A 341 -10.95 -25.16 -21.82
CA PHE A 341 -12.01 -25.71 -20.99
C PHE A 341 -11.64 -25.66 -19.50
N LEU A 342 -10.43 -26.07 -19.13
CA LEU A 342 -9.92 -26.01 -17.76
C LEU A 342 -9.98 -24.59 -17.20
N LYS A 343 -9.52 -23.59 -17.96
CA LYS A 343 -9.57 -22.18 -17.57
C LYS A 343 -11.00 -21.74 -17.24
N GLN A 344 -11.94 -21.98 -18.17
CA GLN A 344 -13.34 -21.62 -17.98
C GLN A 344 -13.99 -22.38 -16.82
N TYR A 345 -13.69 -23.65 -16.69
CA TYR A 345 -14.25 -24.49 -15.62
C TYR A 345 -13.81 -23.99 -14.25
N LEU A 346 -12.53 -23.75 -14.05
CA LEU A 346 -11.97 -23.33 -12.77
C LEU A 346 -12.31 -21.88 -12.39
N THR A 347 -12.38 -20.96 -13.35
CA THR A 347 -12.72 -19.56 -13.05
C THR A 347 -14.21 -19.34 -12.93
N ILE A 348 -15.00 -19.70 -13.95
CA ILE A 348 -16.42 -19.34 -14.01
C ILE A 348 -17.27 -20.23 -13.10
N SER A 349 -17.00 -21.54 -13.07
CA SER A 349 -17.91 -22.49 -12.44
C SER A 349 -17.44 -23.00 -11.08
N ARG A 350 -16.16 -23.02 -10.82
CA ARG A 350 -15.58 -23.71 -9.65
C ARG A 350 -14.43 -22.94 -8.98
N ALA A 351 -14.49 -21.61 -8.98
CA ALA A 351 -13.45 -20.76 -8.36
C ALA A 351 -13.25 -21.06 -6.85
N GLU A 352 -14.26 -21.60 -6.19
CA GLU A 352 -14.18 -22.02 -4.78
C GLU A 352 -13.12 -23.08 -4.49
N ILE A 353 -12.71 -23.87 -5.50
CA ILE A 353 -11.67 -24.90 -5.33
C ILE A 353 -10.33 -24.31 -4.88
N PHE A 354 -10.05 -23.08 -5.28
CA PHE A 354 -8.79 -22.40 -4.92
C PHE A 354 -8.67 -22.12 -3.43
N PHE A 355 -9.79 -22.13 -2.70
CA PHE A 355 -9.85 -21.79 -1.28
C PHE A 355 -10.09 -22.99 -0.38
N ALA A 356 -10.43 -24.14 -0.95
CA ALA A 356 -10.70 -25.35 -0.20
C ALA A 356 -9.41 -26.07 0.22
N ASP A 357 -9.35 -26.57 1.46
CA ASP A 357 -8.27 -27.44 1.92
C ASP A 357 -8.36 -28.84 1.31
N LYS A 358 -9.59 -29.28 1.03
CA LYS A 358 -9.90 -30.60 0.47
C LYS A 358 -11.03 -30.46 -0.55
N ALA A 359 -10.99 -31.27 -1.60
CA ALA A 359 -12.04 -31.32 -2.59
C ALA A 359 -12.58 -32.76 -2.70
N ILE A 360 -13.90 -32.92 -2.72
CA ILE A 360 -14.58 -34.15 -3.04
C ILE A 360 -15.14 -34.00 -4.44
N LEU A 361 -14.63 -34.80 -5.37
CA LEU A 361 -15.12 -34.82 -6.75
C LEU A 361 -16.31 -35.77 -6.84
N ILE A 362 -17.41 -35.32 -7.43
CA ILE A 362 -18.68 -36.06 -7.57
C ILE A 362 -19.10 -36.10 -9.03
N GLU A 363 -19.92 -37.08 -9.40
CA GLU A 363 -20.41 -37.24 -10.76
C GLU A 363 -21.73 -36.48 -11.01
N GLY A 364 -22.52 -36.22 -9.96
CA GLY A 364 -23.80 -35.55 -10.17
C GLY A 364 -24.59 -35.20 -8.92
N ASP A 365 -25.84 -34.84 -9.12
CA ASP A 365 -26.73 -34.28 -8.09
C ASP A 365 -27.01 -35.26 -6.93
N THR A 366 -27.00 -36.56 -7.19
CA THR A 366 -27.25 -37.58 -6.14
C THR A 366 -26.20 -37.49 -5.04
N GLU A 367 -24.93 -37.46 -5.41
CA GLU A 367 -23.80 -37.34 -4.48
C GLU A 367 -23.79 -35.96 -3.83
N ARG A 368 -24.12 -34.92 -4.60
CA ARG A 368 -24.20 -33.54 -4.10
C ARG A 368 -25.18 -33.39 -2.94
N ILE A 369 -26.30 -34.12 -2.98
CA ILE A 369 -27.32 -34.15 -1.91
C ILE A 369 -26.91 -35.09 -0.77
N LEU A 370 -26.39 -36.28 -1.09
CA LEU A 370 -26.10 -37.32 -0.10
C LEU A 370 -24.83 -37.03 0.72
N ILE A 371 -23.75 -36.55 0.11
CA ILE A 371 -22.45 -36.38 0.79
C ILE A 371 -22.55 -35.45 2.01
N PRO A 372 -23.17 -34.24 1.96
CA PRO A 372 -23.31 -33.42 3.16
C PRO A 372 -24.11 -34.11 4.27
N THR A 373 -25.10 -34.95 3.90
CA THR A 373 -25.90 -35.72 4.86
C THR A 373 -25.08 -36.83 5.50
N ILE A 374 -24.26 -37.52 4.71
CA ILE A 374 -23.34 -38.56 5.19
C ILE A 374 -22.27 -37.94 6.11
N MET A 375 -21.67 -36.81 5.71
CA MET A 375 -20.69 -36.09 6.53
C MET A 375 -21.30 -35.75 7.90
N ARG A 376 -22.53 -35.21 7.91
CA ARG A 376 -23.23 -34.89 9.16
C ARG A 376 -23.45 -36.12 10.02
N LYS A 377 -23.78 -37.26 9.42
CA LYS A 377 -23.98 -38.53 10.15
C LYS A 377 -22.68 -39.02 10.76
N VAL A 378 -21.58 -38.98 10.01
CA VAL A 378 -20.25 -39.35 10.52
C VAL A 378 -19.86 -38.44 11.69
N ASP A 379 -20.05 -37.12 11.57
CA ASP A 379 -19.74 -36.18 12.65
C ASP A 379 -20.57 -36.42 13.93
N LEU A 380 -21.76 -37.03 13.82
CA LEU A 380 -22.60 -37.39 14.98
C LEU A 380 -22.22 -38.74 15.62
N GLU A 381 -21.59 -39.62 14.86
CA GLU A 381 -21.22 -40.96 15.32
C GLU A 381 -19.80 -41.03 15.93
N GLU A 382 -18.91 -40.08 15.55
CA GLU A 382 -17.55 -39.99 16.07
C GLU A 382 -17.52 -39.15 17.37
N VAL A 383 -16.99 -39.73 18.46
CA VAL A 383 -17.15 -39.19 19.83
C VAL A 383 -15.86 -38.54 20.38
N ASP A 384 -14.66 -38.89 19.90
CA ASP A 384 -13.40 -38.39 20.49
C ASP A 384 -12.35 -37.98 19.46
N ASP A 385 -11.70 -36.80 19.69
CA ASP A 385 -10.52 -36.22 19.01
C ASP A 385 -10.61 -36.05 17.49
N PHE A 386 -11.78 -36.21 16.88
CA PHE A 386 -11.99 -36.04 15.46
C PHE A 386 -12.44 -34.60 15.15
N LEU A 387 -11.77 -33.96 14.22
CA LEU A 387 -12.23 -32.68 13.70
C LEU A 387 -13.44 -32.89 12.80
N PRO A 388 -14.65 -32.40 13.14
CA PRO A 388 -15.85 -32.64 12.37
C PRO A 388 -15.68 -32.31 10.89
N LEU A 389 -16.18 -33.15 9.99
CA LEU A 389 -16.04 -32.94 8.54
C LEU A 389 -16.69 -31.67 8.07
N LEU A 390 -17.84 -31.31 8.67
CA LEU A 390 -18.55 -30.05 8.34
C LEU A 390 -17.88 -28.79 8.87
N SER A 391 -16.93 -28.94 9.80
CA SER A 391 -16.10 -27.78 10.25
C SER A 391 -14.78 -27.65 9.48
N GLN A 392 -14.47 -28.59 8.58
CA GLN A 392 -13.35 -28.51 7.67
C GLN A 392 -13.74 -27.76 6.40
N ASN A 393 -12.78 -27.07 5.80
CA ASN A 393 -12.98 -26.36 4.55
C ASN A 393 -12.91 -27.34 3.36
N ILE A 394 -14.04 -28.04 3.12
CA ILE A 394 -14.19 -29.05 2.08
C ILE A 394 -15.10 -28.52 0.98
N SER A 395 -14.63 -28.51 -0.26
CA SER A 395 -15.44 -28.20 -1.43
C SER A 395 -15.94 -29.47 -2.11
N ILE A 396 -17.24 -29.53 -2.44
CA ILE A 396 -17.87 -30.66 -3.17
C ILE A 396 -18.07 -30.19 -4.61
N ILE A 397 -17.38 -30.85 -5.55
CA ILE A 397 -17.24 -30.38 -6.92
C ILE A 397 -17.74 -31.45 -7.89
N GLU A 398 -18.71 -31.07 -8.70
CA GLU A 398 -19.23 -31.93 -9.77
C GLU A 398 -18.28 -31.88 -10.98
N VAL A 399 -17.91 -33.08 -11.48
CA VAL A 399 -16.96 -33.26 -12.60
C VAL A 399 -17.55 -34.08 -13.74
N GLY A 400 -18.86 -34.39 -13.66
CA GLY A 400 -19.59 -35.13 -14.69
C GLY A 400 -20.14 -34.27 -15.83
#